data_9f60a08a7a9c5ed58d655892ad81ab7d
#
_entry.id   9f60a08a7a9c5ed58d655892ad81ab7d
#
_cell.length_a   1.000
_cell.length_b   1.000
_cell.length_c   1.000
_cell.angle_alpha   90.00
_cell.angle_beta   90.00
_cell.angle_gamma   90.00
#
_symmetry.space_group_name_H-M   'P 1'
#
loop_
_entity.id
_entity.type
_entity.pdbx_description
1 polymer ?
#
loop_
_entity_poly.entity_id
_entity_poly.type
_entity_poly.pdbx_seq_one_letter_code
_entity_poly.pdbx_strand_id
1 'polypeptide(L)'
;MRLLVLGASGLLGREVVRAAVRRGHQVIALGGSREPSAPRGTEIARLPRGDLAAMERWVLDRFPEGVINASAMADVASCERDPEGARLANATLPGRLAQLTHHVGARLVHVSTDMVFDGTRAPYRSTDPAAPVNAYGRTKLEGEAAVMDAGGHGACVVRSTPILGNTPEGDRTVHERLFLDWKAGKVAGLFAEEVRQPVSVTNLADVCVELAERDNLSGIFHWGGRDALTRHEMGARIARRFGLDPEGLVRPISYADIPNLPPRPRDLSVELRPLEGKLRTLPAGFEEILAELEVPRGCEDWWRARTGGEVVRRLTEGLDF
;
A
#
# COMPACT_ATOMS: atom_id res chain seq x y z
N MET A 1 -13.96 -17.53 -6.58
CA MET A 1 -14.80 -16.33 -6.41
C MET A 1 -14.58 -15.38 -7.57
N ARG A 2 -15.58 -14.55 -7.88
CA ARG A 2 -15.41 -13.39 -8.77
C ARG A 2 -15.03 -12.18 -7.93
N LEU A 3 -13.80 -11.71 -8.09
CA LEU A 3 -13.24 -10.59 -7.34
C LEU A 3 -13.12 -9.34 -8.23
N LEU A 4 -13.58 -8.21 -7.73
CA LEU A 4 -13.40 -6.90 -8.34
C LEU A 4 -12.33 -6.12 -7.56
N VAL A 5 -11.28 -5.68 -8.24
CA VAL A 5 -10.15 -4.96 -7.65
C VAL A 5 -10.11 -3.53 -8.17
N LEU A 6 -10.35 -2.55 -7.28
CA LEU A 6 -10.18 -1.13 -7.59
C LEU A 6 -8.74 -0.71 -7.30
N GLY A 7 -8.21 0.17 -8.15
CA GLY A 7 -6.82 0.63 -8.04
C GLY A 7 -5.81 -0.36 -8.65
N ALA A 8 -6.25 -1.25 -9.53
CA ALA A 8 -5.46 -2.33 -10.13
C ALA A 8 -4.23 -1.86 -10.94
N SER A 9 -4.17 -0.59 -11.36
CA SER A 9 -2.98 0.01 -11.99
C SER A 9 -1.95 0.56 -10.99
N GLY A 10 -2.28 0.54 -9.68
CA GLY A 10 -1.39 0.97 -8.59
C GLY A 10 -0.43 -0.13 -8.12
N LEU A 11 0.53 0.23 -7.25
CA LEU A 11 1.51 -0.69 -6.69
C LEU A 11 0.84 -1.91 -6.03
N LEU A 12 -0.05 -1.68 -5.05
CA LEU A 12 -0.73 -2.76 -4.33
C LEU A 12 -1.77 -3.46 -5.20
N GLY A 13 -2.62 -2.69 -5.91
CA GLY A 13 -3.73 -3.27 -6.68
C GLY A 13 -3.27 -4.25 -7.75
N ARG A 14 -2.13 -3.98 -8.40
CA ARG A 14 -1.51 -4.91 -9.36
C ARG A 14 -1.11 -6.24 -8.71
N GLU A 15 -0.50 -6.19 -7.53
CA GLU A 15 -0.10 -7.41 -6.82
C GLU A 15 -1.32 -8.16 -6.25
N VAL A 16 -2.39 -7.44 -5.83
CA VAL A 16 -3.68 -8.05 -5.46
C VAL A 16 -4.29 -8.82 -6.63
N VAL A 17 -4.29 -8.24 -7.84
CA VAL A 17 -4.77 -8.94 -9.05
C VAL A 17 -3.96 -10.21 -9.28
N ARG A 18 -2.63 -10.14 -9.20
CA ARG A 18 -1.74 -11.31 -9.36
C ARG A 18 -2.00 -12.37 -8.30
N ALA A 19 -2.10 -11.96 -7.03
CA ALA A 19 -2.38 -12.86 -5.91
C ALA A 19 -3.74 -13.56 -6.09
N ALA A 20 -4.78 -12.83 -6.48
CA ALA A 20 -6.10 -13.37 -6.72
C ALA A 20 -6.12 -14.39 -7.87
N VAL A 21 -5.45 -14.09 -8.99
CA VAL A 21 -5.33 -15.02 -10.13
C VAL A 21 -4.56 -16.29 -9.73
N ARG A 22 -3.43 -16.16 -9.03
CA ARG A 22 -2.66 -17.33 -8.51
C ARG A 22 -3.51 -18.24 -7.62
N ARG A 23 -4.48 -17.68 -6.89
CA ARG A 23 -5.40 -18.42 -6.01
C ARG A 23 -6.65 -18.94 -6.74
N GLY A 24 -6.71 -18.81 -8.08
CA GLY A 24 -7.77 -19.34 -8.91
C GLY A 24 -9.08 -18.55 -8.93
N HIS A 25 -9.01 -17.26 -8.57
CA HIS A 25 -10.18 -16.38 -8.66
C HIS A 25 -10.37 -15.84 -10.08
N GLN A 26 -11.64 -15.58 -10.46
CA GLN A 26 -11.97 -14.76 -11.62
C GLN A 26 -11.83 -13.29 -11.22
N VAL A 27 -11.01 -12.53 -11.93
CA VAL A 27 -10.66 -11.17 -11.52
C VAL A 27 -11.13 -10.13 -12.54
N ILE A 28 -11.76 -9.08 -12.01
CA ILE A 28 -12.07 -7.83 -12.71
C ILE A 28 -11.14 -6.76 -12.14
N ALA A 29 -10.24 -6.23 -12.97
CA ALA A 29 -9.22 -5.28 -12.57
C ALA A 29 -9.55 -3.87 -13.07
N LEU A 30 -9.93 -2.97 -12.15
CA LEU A 30 -10.26 -1.58 -12.48
C LEU A 30 -9.09 -0.66 -12.15
N GLY A 31 -8.46 -0.10 -13.19
CA GLY A 31 -7.43 0.93 -13.08
C GLY A 31 -8.03 2.33 -12.99
N GLY A 32 -7.27 3.27 -12.44
CA GLY A 32 -7.67 4.68 -12.38
C GLY A 32 -7.32 5.44 -13.68
N SER A 33 -6.30 6.31 -13.61
CA SER A 33 -5.83 7.09 -14.77
C SER A 33 -5.13 6.23 -15.84
N ARG A 34 -4.61 5.06 -15.45
CA ARG A 34 -3.95 4.10 -16.35
C ARG A 34 -4.73 2.80 -16.41
N GLU A 35 -4.66 2.15 -17.55
CA GLU A 35 -5.18 0.80 -17.71
C GLU A 35 -4.34 -0.19 -16.92
N PRO A 36 -4.94 -1.18 -16.24
CA PRO A 36 -4.17 -2.19 -15.52
C PRO A 36 -3.41 -3.10 -16.50
N SER A 37 -2.20 -3.48 -16.13
CA SER A 37 -1.53 -4.66 -16.70
C SER A 37 -1.85 -5.85 -15.79
N ALA A 38 -2.45 -6.89 -16.35
CA ALA A 38 -2.95 -8.03 -15.59
C ALA A 38 -2.72 -9.35 -16.33
N PRO A 39 -2.66 -10.50 -15.61
CA PRO A 39 -2.52 -11.81 -16.21
C PRO A 39 -3.65 -12.14 -17.19
N ARG A 40 -3.38 -13.01 -18.17
CA ARG A 40 -4.39 -13.49 -19.14
C ARG A 40 -5.65 -14.02 -18.44
N GLY A 41 -6.82 -13.73 -19.02
CA GLY A 41 -8.12 -14.12 -18.46
C GLY A 41 -8.66 -13.17 -17.40
N THR A 42 -7.95 -12.09 -17.08
CA THR A 42 -8.45 -11.00 -16.25
C THR A 42 -9.26 -10.03 -17.09
N GLU A 43 -10.49 -9.69 -16.66
CA GLU A 43 -11.25 -8.59 -17.27
C GLU A 43 -10.64 -7.27 -16.81
N ILE A 44 -10.20 -6.41 -17.71
CA ILE A 44 -9.55 -5.13 -17.40
C ILE A 44 -10.39 -3.96 -17.91
N ALA A 45 -10.42 -2.89 -17.11
CA ALA A 45 -11.05 -1.64 -17.51
C ALA A 45 -10.47 -0.43 -16.75
N ARG A 46 -10.83 0.76 -17.22
CA ARG A 46 -10.52 2.02 -16.55
C ARG A 46 -11.74 2.50 -15.78
N LEU A 47 -11.50 2.93 -14.56
CA LEU A 47 -12.46 3.64 -13.71
C LEU A 47 -11.85 5.02 -13.37
N PRO A 48 -12.22 6.09 -14.08
CA PRO A 48 -11.74 7.43 -13.77
C PRO A 48 -12.01 7.80 -12.31
N ARG A 49 -11.08 8.57 -11.73
CA ARG A 49 -11.21 8.99 -10.32
C ARG A 49 -12.49 9.79 -10.13
N GLY A 50 -13.31 9.39 -9.15
CA GLY A 50 -14.57 10.06 -8.81
C GLY A 50 -15.74 9.71 -9.70
N ASP A 51 -15.59 8.84 -10.70
CA ASP A 51 -16.73 8.35 -11.48
C ASP A 51 -17.50 7.27 -10.70
N LEU A 52 -18.31 7.76 -9.75
CA LEU A 52 -19.13 6.89 -8.90
C LEU A 52 -20.18 6.13 -9.71
N ALA A 53 -20.75 6.73 -10.77
CA ALA A 53 -21.74 6.09 -11.59
C ALA A 53 -21.15 4.91 -12.40
N ALA A 54 -19.92 5.06 -12.91
CA ALA A 54 -19.23 3.93 -13.55
C ALA A 54 -18.90 2.83 -12.54
N MET A 55 -18.45 3.19 -11.32
CA MET A 55 -18.20 2.23 -10.25
C MET A 55 -19.47 1.43 -9.89
N GLU A 56 -20.60 2.10 -9.76
CA GLU A 56 -21.91 1.47 -9.49
C GLU A 56 -22.25 0.43 -10.57
N ARG A 57 -22.12 0.82 -11.85
CA ARG A 57 -22.37 -0.12 -12.95
C ARG A 57 -21.45 -1.35 -12.89
N TRP A 58 -20.17 -1.17 -12.59
CA TRP A 58 -19.25 -2.30 -12.45
C TRP A 58 -19.66 -3.28 -11.35
N VAL A 59 -20.14 -2.79 -10.22
CA VAL A 59 -20.63 -3.66 -9.12
C VAL A 59 -21.96 -4.29 -9.48
N LEU A 60 -22.93 -3.50 -9.96
CA LEU A 60 -24.30 -3.96 -10.21
C LEU A 60 -24.42 -4.87 -11.44
N ASP A 61 -23.61 -4.67 -12.49
CA ASP A 61 -23.69 -5.50 -13.71
C ASP A 61 -22.87 -6.80 -13.57
N ARG A 62 -21.84 -6.81 -12.73
CA ARG A 62 -20.94 -7.97 -12.59
C ARG A 62 -21.21 -8.83 -11.37
N PHE A 63 -21.95 -8.32 -10.39
CA PHE A 63 -22.27 -9.04 -9.15
C PHE A 63 -21.04 -9.75 -8.57
N PRO A 64 -19.95 -9.03 -8.21
CA PRO A 64 -18.78 -9.65 -7.62
C PRO A 64 -19.15 -10.30 -6.27
N GLU A 65 -18.49 -11.41 -5.93
CA GLU A 65 -18.62 -12.04 -4.61
C GLU A 65 -17.73 -11.34 -3.58
N GLY A 66 -16.64 -10.70 -4.05
CA GLY A 66 -15.75 -9.90 -3.21
C GLY A 66 -15.20 -8.69 -3.96
N VAL A 67 -14.97 -7.63 -3.24
CA VAL A 67 -14.38 -6.38 -3.74
C VAL A 67 -13.18 -6.00 -2.89
N ILE A 68 -12.04 -5.73 -3.54
CA ILE A 68 -10.84 -5.24 -2.86
C ILE A 68 -10.56 -3.83 -3.35
N ASN A 69 -10.67 -2.84 -2.44
CA ASN A 69 -10.41 -1.45 -2.75
C ASN A 69 -9.00 -1.04 -2.31
N ALA A 70 -8.07 -1.08 -3.27
CA ALA A 70 -6.71 -0.58 -3.15
C ALA A 70 -6.52 0.81 -3.80
N SER A 71 -7.63 1.49 -4.18
CA SER A 71 -7.57 2.82 -4.76
C SER A 71 -7.49 3.91 -3.69
N ALA A 72 -6.68 4.92 -3.91
CA ALA A 72 -6.58 6.09 -3.04
C ALA A 72 -5.89 7.27 -3.76
N MET A 73 -6.12 8.48 -3.28
CA MET A 73 -5.16 9.57 -3.40
C MET A 73 -4.19 9.45 -2.23
N ALA A 74 -3.00 8.86 -2.45
CA ALA A 74 -2.09 8.44 -1.38
C ALA A 74 -0.92 9.40 -1.14
N ASP A 75 -0.69 10.36 -2.04
CA ASP A 75 0.35 11.38 -1.86
C ASP A 75 -0.12 12.48 -0.92
N VAL A 76 0.57 12.62 0.24
CA VAL A 76 0.20 13.57 1.30
C VAL A 76 0.15 15.00 0.79
N ALA A 77 1.16 15.42 -0.01
CA ALA A 77 1.21 16.77 -0.54
C ALA A 77 0.07 17.04 -1.54
N SER A 78 -0.32 16.04 -2.33
CA SER A 78 -1.48 16.14 -3.22
C SER A 78 -2.79 16.25 -2.45
N CYS A 79 -2.94 15.51 -1.34
CA CYS A 79 -4.12 15.60 -0.49
C CYS A 79 -4.24 16.99 0.21
N GLU A 80 -3.11 17.60 0.60
CA GLU A 80 -3.12 18.96 1.16
C GLU A 80 -3.45 20.02 0.09
N ARG A 81 -3.03 19.83 -1.17
CA ARG A 81 -3.35 20.76 -2.27
C ARG A 81 -4.77 20.64 -2.78
N ASP A 82 -5.35 19.43 -2.74
CA ASP A 82 -6.70 19.12 -3.23
C ASP A 82 -7.46 18.28 -2.19
N PRO A 83 -7.93 18.90 -1.09
CA PRO A 83 -8.63 18.19 -0.02
C PRO A 83 -9.98 17.61 -0.47
N GLU A 84 -10.67 18.25 -1.43
CA GLU A 84 -11.96 17.77 -1.94
C GLU A 84 -11.77 16.52 -2.81
N GLY A 85 -10.79 16.54 -3.73
CA GLY A 85 -10.43 15.36 -4.51
C GLY A 85 -9.91 14.22 -3.64
N ALA A 86 -9.19 14.54 -2.55
CA ALA A 86 -8.77 13.54 -1.56
C ALA A 86 -9.97 12.94 -0.83
N ARG A 87 -10.93 13.74 -0.38
CA ARG A 87 -12.17 13.26 0.25
C ARG A 87 -13.00 12.41 -0.69
N LEU A 88 -13.15 12.84 -1.96
CA LEU A 88 -13.86 12.06 -2.97
C LEU A 88 -13.25 10.68 -3.16
N ALA A 89 -11.92 10.61 -3.31
CA ALA A 89 -11.20 9.35 -3.55
C ALA A 89 -11.08 8.46 -2.30
N ASN A 90 -10.85 9.06 -1.13
CA ASN A 90 -10.49 8.34 0.08
C ASN A 90 -11.65 8.09 1.05
N ALA A 91 -12.75 8.85 0.93
CA ALA A 91 -13.91 8.73 1.82
C ALA A 91 -15.22 8.45 1.05
N THR A 92 -15.60 9.32 0.10
CA THR A 92 -16.90 9.22 -0.59
C THR A 92 -16.99 7.95 -1.44
N LEU A 93 -15.96 7.66 -2.25
CA LEU A 93 -15.93 6.46 -3.10
C LEU A 93 -15.95 5.17 -2.25
N PRO A 94 -15.10 4.99 -1.21
CA PRO A 94 -15.16 3.82 -0.35
C PRO A 94 -16.50 3.63 0.36
N GLY A 95 -17.11 4.71 0.87
CA GLY A 95 -18.42 4.64 1.52
C GLY A 95 -19.52 4.21 0.56
N ARG A 96 -19.54 4.76 -0.67
CA ARG A 96 -20.50 4.34 -1.70
C ARG A 96 -20.28 2.90 -2.12
N LEU A 97 -19.01 2.48 -2.26
CA LEU A 97 -18.66 1.10 -2.56
C LEU A 97 -19.15 0.14 -1.48
N ALA A 98 -19.04 0.51 -0.20
CA ALA A 98 -19.53 -0.29 0.92
C ALA A 98 -21.06 -0.46 0.88
N GLN A 99 -21.82 0.60 0.56
CA GLN A 99 -23.27 0.50 0.36
C GLN A 99 -23.64 -0.49 -0.75
N LEU A 100 -22.93 -0.41 -1.89
CA LEU A 100 -23.17 -1.28 -3.04
C LEU A 100 -22.82 -2.74 -2.73
N THR A 101 -21.67 -2.99 -2.13
CA THR A 101 -21.23 -4.34 -1.77
C THR A 101 -22.17 -4.97 -0.75
N HIS A 102 -22.64 -4.20 0.22
CA HIS A 102 -23.65 -4.65 1.16
C HIS A 102 -24.98 -5.02 0.45
N HIS A 103 -25.42 -4.16 -0.49
CA HIS A 103 -26.65 -4.39 -1.26
C HIS A 103 -26.61 -5.67 -2.11
N VAL A 104 -25.48 -5.97 -2.77
CA VAL A 104 -25.31 -7.17 -3.60
C VAL A 104 -24.84 -8.40 -2.82
N GLY A 105 -24.61 -8.28 -1.51
CA GLY A 105 -24.10 -9.38 -0.66
C GLY A 105 -22.63 -9.71 -0.90
N ALA A 106 -21.85 -8.78 -1.46
CA ALA A 106 -20.43 -8.96 -1.71
C ALA A 106 -19.59 -8.61 -0.47
N ARG A 107 -18.47 -9.29 -0.32
CA ARG A 107 -17.45 -8.96 0.69
C ARG A 107 -16.65 -7.74 0.27
N LEU A 108 -16.37 -6.80 1.20
CA LEU A 108 -15.50 -5.64 0.95
C LEU A 108 -14.25 -5.70 1.82
N VAL A 109 -13.08 -5.60 1.17
CA VAL A 109 -11.79 -5.32 1.82
C VAL A 109 -11.33 -3.94 1.39
N HIS A 110 -11.28 -2.98 2.34
CA HIS A 110 -10.81 -1.62 2.09
C HIS A 110 -9.43 -1.39 2.69
N VAL A 111 -8.46 -1.01 1.87
CA VAL A 111 -7.10 -0.72 2.33
C VAL A 111 -7.03 0.73 2.84
N SER A 112 -6.68 0.88 4.12
CA SER A 112 -6.42 2.15 4.79
C SER A 112 -4.93 2.30 5.13
N THR A 113 -4.58 3.10 6.13
CA THR A 113 -3.20 3.52 6.44
C THR A 113 -2.96 3.66 7.95
N ASP A 114 -1.73 3.45 8.38
CA ASP A 114 -1.21 3.82 9.71
C ASP A 114 -1.23 5.34 9.96
N MET A 115 -1.27 6.17 8.91
CA MET A 115 -1.29 7.64 9.02
C MET A 115 -2.61 8.20 9.58
N VAL A 116 -3.55 7.36 9.98
CA VAL A 116 -4.70 7.75 10.80
C VAL A 116 -4.29 8.09 12.25
N PHE A 117 -3.07 7.78 12.65
CA PHE A 117 -2.53 8.04 13.98
C PHE A 117 -1.58 9.25 13.99
N ASP A 118 -1.42 9.85 15.17
CA ASP A 118 -0.56 11.03 15.41
C ASP A 118 0.93 10.69 15.64
N GLY A 119 1.25 9.43 15.92
CA GLY A 119 2.62 8.97 16.15
C GLY A 119 3.16 9.24 17.56
N THR A 120 2.29 9.47 18.57
CA THR A 120 2.71 9.83 19.95
C THR A 120 2.65 8.66 20.93
N ARG A 121 1.94 7.55 20.60
CA ARG A 121 1.65 6.45 21.53
C ARG A 121 1.82 5.07 20.91
N ALA A 122 2.72 4.94 19.95
CA ALA A 122 3.03 3.64 19.33
C ALA A 122 3.62 2.63 20.34
N PRO A 123 3.47 1.31 20.10
CA PRO A 123 2.75 0.71 18.98
C PRO A 123 1.23 0.80 19.13
N TYR A 124 0.52 1.13 18.05
CA TYR A 124 -0.92 1.32 18.07
C TYR A 124 -1.69 0.01 17.90
N ARG A 125 -2.78 -0.13 18.65
CA ARG A 125 -3.80 -1.17 18.44
C ARG A 125 -4.86 -0.68 17.46
N SER A 126 -5.52 -1.61 16.77
CA SER A 126 -6.61 -1.26 15.85
C SER A 126 -7.80 -0.57 16.53
N THR A 127 -7.93 -0.74 17.85
CA THR A 127 -8.95 -0.12 18.71
C THR A 127 -8.54 1.23 19.31
N ASP A 128 -7.28 1.64 19.14
CA ASP A 128 -6.82 2.92 19.69
C ASP A 128 -7.47 4.09 18.93
N PRO A 129 -7.75 5.21 19.62
CA PRO A 129 -8.34 6.38 18.98
C PRO A 129 -7.41 6.94 17.92
N ALA A 130 -7.95 7.11 16.71
CA ALA A 130 -7.25 7.73 15.59
C ALA A 130 -7.23 9.26 15.74
N ALA A 131 -6.09 9.88 15.43
CA ALA A 131 -5.86 11.33 15.50
C ALA A 131 -4.93 11.79 14.37
N PRO A 132 -5.37 11.76 13.10
CA PRO A 132 -4.51 12.04 11.95
C PRO A 132 -4.05 13.49 11.90
N VAL A 133 -2.76 13.71 11.59
CA VAL A 133 -2.14 15.04 11.57
C VAL A 133 -2.14 15.71 10.20
N ASN A 134 -2.52 14.99 9.13
CA ASN A 134 -2.53 15.51 7.75
C ASN A 134 -3.81 15.16 6.99
N ALA A 135 -4.05 15.80 5.84
CA ALA A 135 -5.26 15.62 5.03
C ALA A 135 -5.41 14.18 4.51
N TYR A 136 -4.32 13.51 4.16
CA TYR A 136 -4.36 12.11 3.74
C TYR A 136 -4.93 11.23 4.84
N GLY A 137 -4.36 11.29 6.06
CA GLY A 137 -4.83 10.52 7.20
C GLY A 137 -6.28 10.85 7.57
N ARG A 138 -6.66 12.14 7.57
CA ARG A 138 -8.04 12.57 7.85
C ARG A 138 -9.04 11.99 6.86
N THR A 139 -8.78 12.12 5.56
CA THR A 139 -9.70 11.60 4.52
C THR A 139 -9.75 10.06 4.51
N LYS A 140 -8.64 9.36 4.84
CA LYS A 140 -8.65 7.90 5.01
C LYS A 140 -9.49 7.49 6.22
N LEU A 141 -9.39 8.18 7.35
CA LEU A 141 -10.20 7.92 8.55
C LEU A 141 -11.69 8.15 8.29
N GLU A 142 -12.05 9.23 7.57
CA GLU A 142 -13.43 9.46 7.12
C GLU A 142 -13.93 8.27 6.26
N GLY A 143 -13.07 7.74 5.38
CA GLY A 143 -13.38 6.57 4.55
C GLY A 143 -13.59 5.29 5.36
N GLU A 144 -12.75 5.06 6.38
CA GLU A 144 -12.94 3.92 7.32
C GLU A 144 -14.32 3.98 7.98
N ALA A 145 -14.68 5.16 8.53
CA ALA A 145 -15.98 5.34 9.17
C ALA A 145 -17.13 5.06 8.18
N ALA A 146 -17.07 5.64 6.98
CA ALA A 146 -18.10 5.44 5.96
C ALA A 146 -18.22 3.97 5.51
N VAL A 147 -17.10 3.25 5.43
CA VAL A 147 -17.08 1.80 5.10
C VAL A 147 -17.69 0.97 6.22
N MET A 148 -17.34 1.26 7.47
CA MET A 148 -17.84 0.50 8.62
C MET A 148 -19.34 0.75 8.87
N ASP A 149 -19.81 1.98 8.66
CA ASP A 149 -21.22 2.33 8.83
C ASP A 149 -22.11 1.69 7.74
N ALA A 150 -21.63 1.63 6.50
CA ALA A 150 -22.42 1.16 5.36
C ALA A 150 -22.23 -0.34 5.02
N GLY A 151 -21.04 -0.89 5.30
CA GLY A 151 -20.66 -2.23 4.83
C GLY A 151 -21.14 -3.39 5.71
N GLY A 152 -21.65 -3.11 6.88
CA GLY A 152 -22.17 -4.14 7.80
C GLY A 152 -21.10 -5.20 8.12
N HIS A 153 -21.55 -6.44 8.35
CA HIS A 153 -20.65 -7.58 8.64
C HIS A 153 -19.84 -8.05 7.42
N GLY A 154 -20.13 -7.57 6.22
CA GLY A 154 -19.40 -7.90 4.99
C GLY A 154 -18.14 -7.03 4.77
N ALA A 155 -17.87 -6.02 5.59
CA ALA A 155 -16.78 -5.09 5.39
C ALA A 155 -15.60 -5.35 6.34
N CYS A 156 -14.40 -5.19 5.78
CA CYS A 156 -13.12 -5.24 6.49
C CYS A 156 -12.24 -4.08 6.05
N VAL A 157 -11.67 -3.36 6.99
CA VAL A 157 -10.67 -2.30 6.77
C VAL A 157 -9.30 -2.80 7.21
N VAL A 158 -8.29 -2.66 6.34
CA VAL A 158 -6.90 -2.98 6.65
C VAL A 158 -6.08 -1.70 6.67
N ARG A 159 -5.68 -1.24 7.84
CA ARG A 159 -4.70 -0.16 7.99
C ARG A 159 -3.33 -0.73 7.71
N SER A 160 -2.80 -0.43 6.53
CA SER A 160 -1.45 -0.87 6.15
C SER A 160 -0.41 0.15 6.57
N THR A 161 0.79 -0.34 6.83
CA THR A 161 2.00 0.44 7.05
C THR A 161 2.68 0.75 5.69
N PRO A 162 3.81 1.50 5.62
CA PRO A 162 4.47 1.83 4.36
C PRO A 162 4.77 0.61 3.50
N ILE A 163 4.28 0.62 2.27
CA ILE A 163 4.37 -0.50 1.34
C ILE A 163 5.68 -0.41 0.55
N LEU A 164 6.49 -1.46 0.60
CA LEU A 164 7.68 -1.65 -0.24
C LEU A 164 7.41 -2.66 -1.35
N GLY A 165 7.97 -2.40 -2.52
CA GLY A 165 7.84 -3.27 -3.70
C GLY A 165 8.33 -2.57 -4.95
N ASN A 166 8.33 -3.28 -6.08
CA ASN A 166 8.86 -2.79 -7.34
C ASN A 166 7.76 -2.21 -8.23
N THR A 167 8.02 -1.07 -8.88
CA THR A 167 7.10 -0.51 -9.88
C THR A 167 7.65 -0.66 -11.29
N PRO A 168 6.79 -0.69 -12.32
CA PRO A 168 7.27 -0.77 -13.70
C PRO A 168 8.15 0.39 -14.11
N GLU A 169 7.88 1.58 -13.56
CA GLU A 169 8.59 2.81 -13.85
C GLU A 169 9.90 2.93 -13.03
N GLY A 170 9.95 2.33 -11.83
CA GLY A 170 11.12 2.35 -10.96
C GLY A 170 11.32 3.68 -10.20
N ASP A 171 10.24 4.43 -9.92
CA ASP A 171 10.34 5.79 -9.40
C ASP A 171 9.38 6.13 -8.24
N ARG A 172 8.59 5.17 -7.75
CA ARG A 172 7.48 5.47 -6.82
C ARG A 172 7.71 5.05 -5.38
N THR A 173 8.38 3.92 -5.17
CA THR A 173 8.60 3.37 -3.83
C THR A 173 9.83 3.95 -3.15
N VAL A 174 9.97 3.72 -1.85
CA VAL A 174 11.07 4.30 -1.07
C VAL A 174 12.43 3.92 -1.63
N HIS A 175 12.67 2.63 -1.93
CA HIS A 175 13.97 2.20 -2.44
C HIS A 175 14.23 2.74 -3.84
N GLU A 176 13.22 2.82 -4.71
CA GLU A 176 13.36 3.38 -6.06
C GLU A 176 13.77 4.85 -6.02
N ARG A 177 13.13 5.64 -5.15
CA ARG A 177 13.48 7.05 -4.95
C ARG A 177 14.89 7.23 -4.39
N LEU A 178 15.30 6.38 -3.45
CA LEU A 178 16.67 6.38 -2.95
C LEU A 178 17.68 6.11 -4.07
N PHE A 179 17.44 5.14 -4.93
CA PHE A 179 18.28 4.85 -6.08
C PHE A 179 18.37 6.03 -7.05
N LEU A 180 17.27 6.71 -7.33
CA LEU A 180 17.27 7.91 -8.18
C LEU A 180 18.08 9.05 -7.57
N ASP A 181 17.94 9.28 -6.26
CA ASP A 181 18.74 10.29 -5.55
C ASP A 181 20.23 9.92 -5.56
N TRP A 182 20.58 8.68 -5.25
CA TRP A 182 21.96 8.19 -5.28
C TRP A 182 22.59 8.28 -6.68
N LYS A 183 21.83 7.90 -7.72
CA LYS A 183 22.25 8.04 -9.11
C LYS A 183 22.51 9.51 -9.49
N ALA A 184 21.72 10.42 -8.96
CA ALA A 184 21.90 11.87 -9.13
C ALA A 184 23.03 12.47 -8.25
N GLY A 185 23.79 11.64 -7.51
CA GLY A 185 24.86 12.09 -6.63
C GLY A 185 24.39 12.73 -5.33
N LYS A 186 23.12 12.55 -4.96
CA LYS A 186 22.56 13.11 -3.73
C LYS A 186 22.72 12.15 -2.56
N VAL A 187 23.07 12.69 -1.38
CA VAL A 187 23.03 11.98 -0.11
C VAL A 187 21.61 12.13 0.46
N ALA A 188 20.91 11.02 0.63
CA ALA A 188 19.54 11.04 1.16
C ALA A 188 19.53 11.36 2.67
N GLY A 189 18.94 12.50 3.05
CA GLY A 189 18.67 12.84 4.46
C GLY A 189 17.44 12.08 4.95
N LEU A 190 17.63 11.18 5.89
CA LEU A 190 16.54 10.32 6.42
C LEU A 190 16.39 10.51 7.93
N PHE A 191 15.15 10.71 8.36
CA PHE A 191 14.86 10.95 9.78
C PHE A 191 15.27 9.77 10.67
N ALA A 192 16.06 10.07 11.70
CA ALA A 192 16.41 9.13 12.75
C ALA A 192 15.29 8.98 13.82
N GLU A 193 14.32 9.89 13.79
CA GLU A 193 13.21 9.96 14.76
C GLU A 193 11.90 9.42 14.21
N GLU A 194 11.80 9.18 12.88
CA GLU A 194 10.60 8.61 12.28
C GLU A 194 10.69 7.08 12.21
N VAL A 195 9.95 6.41 13.06
CA VAL A 195 9.82 4.95 13.06
C VAL A 195 8.66 4.52 12.18
N ARG A 196 8.91 3.54 11.33
CA ARG A 196 7.92 2.91 10.43
C ARG A 196 8.10 1.39 10.46
N GLN A 197 7.03 0.68 10.12
CA GLN A 197 6.98 -0.78 10.13
C GLN A 197 6.64 -1.29 8.71
N PRO A 198 7.60 -1.24 7.76
CA PRO A 198 7.32 -1.47 6.34
C PRO A 198 6.75 -2.86 6.08
N VAL A 199 5.88 -2.96 5.08
CA VAL A 199 5.27 -4.21 4.61
C VAL A 199 5.63 -4.47 3.16
N SER A 200 5.85 -5.75 2.80
CA SER A 200 5.98 -6.16 1.39
C SER A 200 4.65 -6.01 0.67
N VAL A 201 4.70 -5.49 -0.55
CA VAL A 201 3.50 -5.37 -1.41
C VAL A 201 2.88 -6.73 -1.71
N THR A 202 3.69 -7.77 -1.91
CA THR A 202 3.23 -9.14 -2.18
C THR A 202 2.55 -9.74 -0.95
N ASN A 203 3.15 -9.56 0.23
CA ASN A 203 2.57 -10.01 1.49
C ASN A 203 1.23 -9.33 1.80
N LEU A 204 1.15 -8.01 1.65
CA LEU A 204 -0.12 -7.28 1.85
C LEU A 204 -1.19 -7.67 0.81
N ALA A 205 -0.79 -7.94 -0.42
CA ALA A 205 -1.71 -8.42 -1.46
C ALA A 205 -2.32 -9.78 -1.11
N ASP A 206 -1.50 -10.72 -0.65
CA ASP A 206 -1.97 -12.04 -0.19
C ASP A 206 -2.94 -11.91 0.99
N VAL A 207 -2.67 -11.01 1.94
CA VAL A 207 -3.58 -10.69 3.06
C VAL A 207 -4.91 -10.12 2.56
N CYS A 208 -4.89 -9.19 1.61
CA CYS A 208 -6.12 -8.62 1.06
C CYS A 208 -6.99 -9.70 0.39
N VAL A 209 -6.37 -10.62 -0.36
CA VAL A 209 -7.11 -11.73 -0.99
C VAL A 209 -7.61 -12.72 0.07
N GLU A 210 -6.78 -13.09 1.05
CA GLU A 210 -7.20 -13.97 2.14
C GLU A 210 -8.37 -13.40 2.94
N LEU A 211 -8.38 -12.08 3.20
CA LEU A 211 -9.50 -11.41 3.85
C LEU A 211 -10.78 -11.39 2.99
N ALA A 212 -10.65 -11.31 1.68
CA ALA A 212 -11.80 -11.41 0.77
C ALA A 212 -12.41 -12.81 0.80
N GLU A 213 -11.62 -13.85 1.05
CA GLU A 213 -12.05 -15.25 1.20
C GLU A 213 -12.65 -15.58 2.59
N ARG A 214 -12.48 -14.69 3.57
CA ARG A 214 -12.81 -14.94 4.99
C ARG A 214 -14.01 -14.10 5.42
N ASP A 215 -15.21 -14.67 5.30
CA ASP A 215 -16.48 -14.05 5.70
C ASP A 215 -16.60 -13.79 7.21
N ASN A 216 -15.86 -14.54 8.01
CA ASN A 216 -15.84 -14.44 9.48
C ASN A 216 -14.88 -13.35 10.04
N LEU A 217 -14.23 -12.57 9.17
CA LEU A 217 -13.33 -11.49 9.58
C LEU A 217 -13.87 -10.13 9.14
N SER A 218 -14.54 -9.40 10.02
CA SER A 218 -15.04 -8.03 9.78
C SER A 218 -14.47 -7.06 10.79
N GLY A 219 -14.47 -5.77 10.45
CA GLY A 219 -13.95 -4.71 11.32
C GLY A 219 -12.65 -4.11 10.83
N ILE A 220 -11.95 -3.40 11.72
CA ILE A 220 -10.70 -2.70 11.42
C ILE A 220 -9.51 -3.49 11.95
N PHE A 221 -8.54 -3.73 11.09
CA PHE A 221 -7.32 -4.48 11.41
C PHE A 221 -6.08 -3.71 10.97
N HIS A 222 -4.95 -4.02 11.61
CA HIS A 222 -3.64 -3.56 11.18
C HIS A 222 -2.90 -4.65 10.42
N TRP A 223 -2.11 -4.25 9.40
CA TRP A 223 -1.15 -5.14 8.77
C TRP A 223 0.13 -4.40 8.37
N GLY A 224 1.26 -4.96 8.78
CA GLY A 224 2.61 -4.44 8.57
C GLY A 224 3.63 -5.57 8.54
N GLY A 225 4.91 -5.22 8.36
CA GLY A 225 6.00 -6.17 8.58
C GLY A 225 6.24 -6.43 10.07
N ARG A 226 7.18 -7.34 10.39
CA ARG A 226 7.55 -7.64 11.79
C ARG A 226 8.41 -6.57 12.43
N ASP A 227 9.20 -5.85 11.62
CA ASP A 227 10.25 -4.96 12.11
C ASP A 227 9.84 -3.50 12.02
N ALA A 228 9.89 -2.80 13.15
CA ALA A 228 9.78 -1.35 13.22
C ALA A 228 11.18 -0.74 13.16
N LEU A 229 11.41 0.16 12.21
CA LEU A 229 12.72 0.73 11.88
C LEU A 229 12.61 2.24 11.71
N THR A 230 13.66 2.98 12.08
CA THR A 230 13.76 4.39 11.67
C THR A 230 13.93 4.49 10.16
N ARG A 231 13.54 5.64 9.58
CA ARG A 231 13.77 5.84 8.14
C ARG A 231 15.23 5.78 7.76
N HIS A 232 16.12 6.24 8.63
CA HIS A 232 17.57 6.17 8.42
C HIS A 232 18.05 4.70 8.40
N GLU A 233 17.65 3.89 9.38
CA GLU A 233 17.99 2.45 9.40
C GLU A 233 17.46 1.73 8.17
N MET A 234 16.22 2.04 7.76
CA MET A 234 15.62 1.48 6.55
C MET A 234 16.46 1.81 5.32
N GLY A 235 16.84 3.08 5.13
CA GLY A 235 17.66 3.51 3.99
C GLY A 235 19.04 2.86 3.99
N ALA A 236 19.70 2.76 5.15
CA ALA A 236 21.00 2.12 5.28
C ALA A 236 20.94 0.60 4.98
N ARG A 237 19.89 -0.10 5.44
CA ARG A 237 19.69 -1.52 5.11
C ARG A 237 19.36 -1.74 3.65
N ILE A 238 18.58 -0.84 3.02
CA ILE A 238 18.34 -0.89 1.57
C ILE A 238 19.66 -0.76 0.80
N ALA A 239 20.53 0.20 1.14
CA ALA A 239 21.83 0.33 0.48
C ALA A 239 22.64 -0.98 0.58
N ARG A 240 22.80 -1.53 1.79
CA ARG A 240 23.55 -2.77 2.03
C ARG A 240 22.98 -3.97 1.26
N ARG A 241 21.66 -4.08 1.16
CA ARG A 241 20.99 -5.15 0.40
C ARG A 241 21.43 -5.19 -1.05
N PHE A 242 21.73 -4.03 -1.62
CA PHE A 242 22.19 -3.91 -3.00
C PHE A 242 23.71 -3.85 -3.13
N GLY A 243 24.46 -4.22 -2.09
CA GLY A 243 25.93 -4.23 -2.10
C GLY A 243 26.55 -2.83 -2.11
N LEU A 244 25.78 -1.81 -1.71
CA LEU A 244 26.24 -0.42 -1.65
C LEU A 244 26.61 -0.07 -0.20
N ASP A 245 27.71 0.68 -0.03
CA ASP A 245 28.05 1.26 1.28
C ASP A 245 27.08 2.39 1.59
N PRO A 246 26.34 2.36 2.72
CA PRO A 246 25.48 3.45 3.11
C PRO A 246 26.20 4.75 3.43
N GLU A 247 27.51 4.69 3.75
CA GLU A 247 28.32 5.90 3.96
C GLU A 247 28.37 6.73 2.66
N GLY A 248 28.03 8.01 2.75
CA GLY A 248 27.93 8.89 1.59
C GLY A 248 26.65 8.72 0.74
N LEU A 249 25.79 7.75 1.02
CA LEU A 249 24.48 7.57 0.36
C LEU A 249 23.30 8.00 1.24
N VAL A 250 23.38 7.77 2.55
CA VAL A 250 22.35 8.17 3.50
C VAL A 250 23.00 8.91 4.68
N ARG A 251 22.28 9.88 5.23
CA ARG A 251 22.67 10.54 6.46
C ARG A 251 21.48 10.69 7.40
N PRO A 252 21.66 10.55 8.72
CA PRO A 252 20.58 10.85 9.65
C PRO A 252 20.29 12.34 9.65
N ILE A 253 19.01 12.68 9.71
CA ILE A 253 18.52 14.03 9.98
C ILE A 253 17.54 14.01 11.14
N SER A 254 17.45 15.14 11.86
CA SER A 254 16.50 15.38 12.94
C SER A 254 15.42 16.36 12.48
N TYR A 255 14.28 16.37 13.18
CA TYR A 255 13.26 17.41 13.01
C TYR A 255 13.80 18.81 13.28
N ALA A 256 14.79 18.93 14.17
CA ALA A 256 15.45 20.19 14.47
C ALA A 256 16.25 20.75 13.27
N ASP A 257 16.65 19.90 12.33
CA ASP A 257 17.44 20.30 11.15
C ASP A 257 16.59 20.98 10.06
N ILE A 258 15.24 20.89 10.17
CA ILE A 258 14.33 21.39 9.13
C ILE A 258 13.40 22.47 9.70
N PRO A 259 13.69 23.76 9.46
CA PRO A 259 12.81 24.84 9.89
C PRO A 259 11.41 24.72 9.26
N ASN A 260 10.38 25.01 10.04
CA ASN A 260 8.97 24.98 9.61
C ASN A 260 8.50 23.63 9.03
N LEU A 261 9.09 22.52 9.50
CA LEU A 261 8.64 21.19 9.11
C LEU A 261 7.15 21.02 9.46
N PRO A 262 6.29 20.64 8.50
CA PRO A 262 4.89 20.34 8.81
C PRO A 262 4.76 19.22 9.83
N PRO A 263 3.68 19.19 10.65
CA PRO A 263 3.44 18.13 11.61
C PRO A 263 3.52 16.73 10.96
N ARG A 264 4.35 15.89 11.54
CA ARG A 264 4.61 14.51 11.05
C ARG A 264 4.56 13.53 12.22
N PRO A 265 3.94 12.36 12.04
CA PRO A 265 3.95 11.36 13.10
C PRO A 265 5.36 10.79 13.27
N ARG A 266 5.81 10.69 14.53
CA ARG A 266 7.14 10.14 14.86
C ARG A 266 7.16 8.64 14.71
N ASP A 267 6.33 7.94 15.46
CA ASP A 267 6.27 6.49 15.47
C ASP A 267 4.87 6.00 15.05
N LEU A 268 4.81 5.27 13.94
CA LEU A 268 3.60 4.66 13.42
C LEU A 268 3.68 3.12 13.42
N SER A 269 4.46 2.55 14.34
CA SER A 269 4.44 1.11 14.54
C SER A 269 3.07 0.66 15.09
N VAL A 270 2.64 -0.53 14.70
CA VAL A 270 1.31 -1.06 15.00
C VAL A 270 1.39 -2.48 15.56
N GLU A 271 0.44 -2.84 16.41
CA GLU A 271 0.22 -4.24 16.79
C GLU A 271 -0.52 -4.96 15.67
N LEU A 272 -0.02 -6.12 15.25
CA LEU A 272 -0.61 -6.91 14.15
C LEU A 272 -1.72 -7.85 14.63
N ARG A 273 -1.79 -8.11 15.94
CA ARG A 273 -2.87 -8.87 16.54
C ARG A 273 -4.18 -8.04 16.60
N PRO A 274 -5.35 -8.66 16.44
CA PRO A 274 -5.58 -10.11 16.39
C PRO A 274 -5.45 -10.73 14.99
N LEU A 275 -5.17 -9.94 13.92
CA LEU A 275 -5.21 -10.44 12.55
C LEU A 275 -4.11 -11.47 12.26
N GLU A 276 -2.87 -11.20 12.71
CA GLU A 276 -1.72 -12.11 12.55
C GLU A 276 -2.03 -13.56 12.96
N GLY A 277 -2.75 -13.74 14.09
CA GLY A 277 -3.12 -15.08 14.57
C GLY A 277 -4.32 -15.72 13.85
N LYS A 278 -4.94 -15.02 12.89
CA LYS A 278 -6.14 -15.48 12.19
C LYS A 278 -5.92 -15.81 10.73
N LEU A 279 -4.84 -15.33 10.14
CA LEU A 279 -4.48 -15.55 8.75
C LEU A 279 -3.44 -16.65 8.59
N ARG A 280 -3.43 -17.28 7.40
CA ARG A 280 -2.35 -18.18 6.97
C ARG A 280 -1.12 -17.40 6.55
N THR A 281 -1.33 -16.22 5.94
CA THR A 281 -0.27 -15.29 5.58
C THR A 281 0.36 -14.72 6.85
N LEU A 282 1.68 -14.89 6.98
CA LEU A 282 2.45 -14.38 8.12
C LEU A 282 3.13 -13.04 7.77
N PRO A 283 3.30 -12.12 8.72
CA PRO A 283 4.04 -10.89 8.47
C PRO A 283 5.49 -11.19 8.10
N ALA A 284 6.01 -10.52 7.09
CA ALA A 284 7.41 -10.65 6.66
C ALA A 284 8.34 -9.78 7.53
N GLY A 285 9.56 -10.27 7.80
CA GLY A 285 10.64 -9.47 8.37
C GLY A 285 11.27 -8.56 7.32
N PHE A 286 11.98 -7.53 7.75
CA PHE A 286 12.52 -6.53 6.83
C PHE A 286 13.52 -7.13 5.83
N GLU A 287 14.36 -8.08 6.24
CA GLU A 287 15.29 -8.76 5.33
C GLU A 287 14.56 -9.60 4.26
N GLU A 288 13.43 -10.21 4.63
CA GLU A 288 12.57 -10.92 3.67
C GLU A 288 11.96 -9.93 2.66
N ILE A 289 11.52 -8.76 3.12
CA ILE A 289 11.02 -7.69 2.26
C ILE A 289 12.13 -7.18 1.33
N LEU A 290 13.33 -6.93 1.85
CA LEU A 290 14.47 -6.49 1.06
C LEU A 290 14.84 -7.51 -0.03
N ALA A 291 14.70 -8.81 0.26
CA ALA A 291 14.95 -9.86 -0.72
C ALA A 291 14.00 -9.79 -1.93
N GLU A 292 12.84 -9.17 -1.80
CA GLU A 292 11.89 -8.97 -2.91
C GLU A 292 12.22 -7.77 -3.80
N LEU A 293 13.05 -6.83 -3.33
CA LEU A 293 13.35 -5.61 -4.06
C LEU A 293 14.37 -5.85 -5.18
N GLU A 294 14.15 -5.17 -6.29
CA GLU A 294 15.00 -5.21 -7.49
C GLU A 294 15.70 -3.85 -7.67
N VAL A 295 16.82 -3.85 -8.41
CA VAL A 295 17.43 -2.60 -8.87
C VAL A 295 16.43 -1.87 -9.76
N PRO A 296 16.07 -0.59 -9.46
CA PRO A 296 15.06 0.12 -10.24
C PRO A 296 15.46 0.30 -11.69
N ARG A 297 14.44 0.32 -12.58
CA ARG A 297 14.67 0.58 -14.00
C ARG A 297 15.36 1.93 -14.21
N GLY A 298 16.34 1.95 -15.11
CA GLY A 298 17.15 3.11 -15.37
C GLY A 298 18.28 3.36 -14.36
N CYS A 299 18.41 2.54 -13.30
CA CYS A 299 19.53 2.62 -12.35
C CYS A 299 20.54 1.47 -12.52
N GLU A 300 20.32 0.55 -13.46
CA GLU A 300 21.08 -0.68 -13.62
C GLU A 300 22.56 -0.42 -13.90
N ASP A 301 22.88 0.45 -14.87
CA ASP A 301 24.26 0.75 -15.26
C ASP A 301 25.02 1.49 -14.15
N TRP A 302 24.35 2.44 -13.49
CA TRP A 302 24.88 3.13 -12.33
C TRP A 302 25.23 2.18 -11.20
N TRP A 303 24.36 1.19 -10.94
CA TRP A 303 24.54 0.20 -9.91
C TRP A 303 25.65 -0.81 -10.26
N ARG A 304 25.67 -1.35 -11.50
CA ARG A 304 26.72 -2.25 -11.97
C ARG A 304 28.11 -1.61 -11.88
N ALA A 305 28.22 -0.35 -12.27
CA ALA A 305 29.49 0.37 -12.19
C ALA A 305 30.06 0.47 -10.76
N ARG A 306 29.22 0.37 -9.72
CA ARG A 306 29.62 0.46 -8.32
C ARG A 306 29.82 -0.89 -7.64
N THR A 307 29.07 -1.89 -8.05
CA THR A 307 29.04 -3.17 -7.34
C THR A 307 29.65 -4.32 -8.16
N GLY A 308 29.78 -4.15 -9.48
CA GLY A 308 30.15 -5.26 -10.38
C GLY A 308 29.09 -6.36 -10.48
N GLY A 309 27.91 -6.16 -9.87
CA GLY A 309 26.87 -7.16 -9.77
C GLY A 309 26.06 -7.35 -11.06
N GLU A 310 25.36 -8.47 -11.14
CA GLU A 310 24.36 -8.72 -12.19
C GLU A 310 22.96 -8.37 -11.72
N VAL A 311 22.20 -7.66 -12.56
CA VAL A 311 20.81 -7.32 -12.27
C VAL A 311 19.94 -8.55 -12.50
N VAL A 312 19.44 -9.10 -11.41
CA VAL A 312 18.45 -10.17 -11.45
C VAL A 312 17.07 -9.54 -11.40
N ARG A 313 16.26 -9.80 -12.42
CA ARG A 313 14.82 -9.50 -12.39
C ARG A 313 14.09 -10.74 -11.92
N ARG A 314 13.19 -10.59 -10.95
CA ARG A 314 12.26 -11.66 -10.65
C ARG A 314 11.39 -11.85 -11.89
N LEU A 315 11.58 -12.96 -12.55
CA LEU A 315 10.63 -13.40 -13.55
C LEU A 315 9.27 -13.43 -12.87
N THR A 316 8.29 -12.79 -13.46
CA THR A 316 6.89 -12.98 -13.06
C THR A 316 6.54 -14.43 -13.43
N GLU A 317 6.84 -15.36 -12.50
CA GLU A 317 6.73 -16.78 -12.74
C GLU A 317 5.31 -17.10 -13.22
N GLY A 318 5.23 -17.55 -14.49
CA GLY A 318 4.08 -18.26 -15.02
C GLY A 318 2.80 -17.47 -15.32
N LEU A 319 2.84 -16.16 -15.26
CA LEU A 319 1.69 -15.34 -15.67
C LEU A 319 2.01 -14.65 -17.01
N ASP A 320 1.62 -15.28 -18.10
CA ASP A 320 1.60 -14.65 -19.42
C ASP A 320 0.67 -13.43 -19.38
N PHE A 321 1.20 -12.26 -19.77
CA PHE A 321 0.47 -11.01 -19.88
C PHE A 321 -0.17 -10.84 -21.24
#